data_c0dfc1e97dd391a99055ff06e3572137
#
_entry.id   c0dfc1e97dd391a99055ff06e3572137
#
_cell.length_a   1.000
_cell.length_b   1.000
_cell.length_c   1.000
_cell.angle_alpha   90.00
_cell.angle_beta   90.00
_cell.angle_gamma   90.00
#
_symmetry.space_group_name_H-M   'P 1'
#
loop_
_entity.id
_entity.type
_entity.pdbx_description
1 polymer ?
#
loop_
_entity_poly.entity_id
_entity_poly.type
_entity_poly.pdbx_seq_one_letter_code
_entity_poly.pdbx_strand_id
1 'polypeptide(L)'
;MVIFLRRRGISLSRTTVLKYMRELKLRSVVIPKKPRYRKGDCYKRFNNLLKQDFTAIKPNEKWCTDFTYLHLSDGAKRYNCSIIDLYDKSVLATLNSKRIDAELAIQTLQIALDRNPVKGKIILHSDQGSQYTSRASTEFCAGKGIRQSMSKAGCPYDNSPMESFYGTFKSEFI
;
A
#
# COMPACT_ATOMS: atom_id res chain seq x y z
N MET A 1 14.05 -25.04 20.46
CA MET A 1 15.14 -25.59 21.30
C MET A 1 14.96 -27.08 21.58
N VAL A 2 13.88 -27.59 22.21
CA VAL A 2 13.69 -29.02 22.50
C VAL A 2 13.90 -29.93 21.29
N ILE A 3 13.26 -29.63 20.16
CA ILE A 3 13.39 -30.40 18.90
C ILE A 3 14.84 -30.38 18.38
N PHE A 4 15.50 -29.25 18.49
CA PHE A 4 16.90 -29.10 18.07
C PHE A 4 17.85 -29.96 18.91
N LEU A 5 17.64 -30.00 20.23
CA LEU A 5 18.40 -30.84 21.14
C LEU A 5 18.18 -32.33 20.86
N ARG A 6 16.94 -32.75 20.62
CA ARG A 6 16.62 -34.14 20.25
C ARG A 6 17.34 -34.59 18.97
N ARG A 7 17.42 -33.72 17.96
CA ARG A 7 18.18 -34.03 16.73
C ARG A 7 19.68 -34.23 16.97
N ARG A 8 20.20 -33.72 18.08
CA ARG A 8 21.59 -33.89 18.49
C ARG A 8 21.77 -35.00 19.58
N GLY A 9 20.76 -35.86 19.76
CA GLY A 9 20.79 -36.95 20.70
C GLY A 9 20.54 -36.54 22.16
N ILE A 10 20.22 -35.29 22.45
CA ILE A 10 19.98 -34.78 23.81
C ILE A 10 18.48 -34.79 24.07
N SER A 11 18.00 -35.71 24.91
CA SER A 11 16.58 -35.79 25.27
C SER A 11 16.34 -35.14 26.63
N LEU A 12 15.74 -33.96 26.59
CA LEU A 12 15.36 -33.17 27.77
C LEU A 12 13.89 -32.80 27.75
N SER A 13 13.30 -32.70 28.95
CA SER A 13 11.93 -32.19 29.06
C SER A 13 11.82 -30.71 28.68
N ARG A 14 10.63 -30.28 28.27
CA ARG A 14 10.38 -28.88 27.94
C ARG A 14 10.65 -27.95 29.14
N THR A 15 10.31 -28.37 30.33
CA THR A 15 10.53 -27.62 31.57
C THR A 15 12.02 -27.48 31.90
N THR A 16 12.79 -28.56 31.73
CA THR A 16 14.24 -28.55 31.93
C THR A 16 14.94 -27.62 30.95
N VAL A 17 14.56 -27.68 29.67
CA VAL A 17 15.11 -26.79 28.65
C VAL A 17 14.80 -25.33 28.97
N LEU A 18 13.56 -25.03 29.44
CA LEU A 18 13.18 -23.67 29.82
C LEU A 18 13.98 -23.16 31.04
N LYS A 19 14.24 -24.04 32.00
CA LYS A 19 15.09 -23.72 33.17
C LYS A 19 16.50 -23.34 32.73
N TYR A 20 17.16 -24.16 31.92
CA TYR A 20 18.49 -23.85 31.39
C TYR A 20 18.54 -22.60 30.52
N MET A 21 17.52 -22.36 29.70
CA MET A 21 17.46 -21.13 28.93
C MET A 21 17.40 -19.89 29.83
N ARG A 22 16.67 -19.94 30.94
CA ARG A 22 16.62 -18.85 31.93
C ARG A 22 17.94 -18.63 32.63
N GLU A 23 18.60 -19.70 33.08
CA GLU A 23 19.93 -19.67 33.73
C GLU A 23 20.98 -19.06 32.80
N LEU A 24 20.94 -19.42 31.52
CA LEU A 24 21.84 -18.91 30.49
C LEU A 24 21.38 -17.54 29.91
N LYS A 25 20.35 -16.92 30.49
CA LYS A 25 19.75 -15.65 30.02
C LYS A 25 19.33 -15.66 28.56
N LEU A 26 19.06 -16.83 27.99
CA LEU A 26 18.56 -17.00 26.63
C LEU A 26 17.07 -16.75 26.58
N ARG A 27 16.64 -15.88 25.68
CA ARG A 27 15.23 -15.61 25.40
C ARG A 27 14.88 -15.97 23.96
N SER A 28 13.70 -16.54 23.75
CA SER A 28 13.18 -16.75 22.42
C SER A 28 12.86 -15.38 21.79
N VAL A 29 13.42 -15.11 20.61
CA VAL A 29 13.02 -13.96 19.82
C VAL A 29 11.65 -14.28 19.20
N VAL A 30 10.60 -13.86 19.86
CA VAL A 30 9.24 -13.93 19.31
C VAL A 30 9.09 -12.76 18.36
N ILE A 31 9.05 -13.03 17.06
CA ILE A 31 8.64 -12.01 16.09
C ILE A 31 7.15 -11.72 16.38
N PRO A 32 6.80 -10.50 16.78
CA PRO A 32 5.41 -10.15 17.04
C PRO A 32 4.57 -10.46 15.79
N LYS A 33 3.48 -11.20 15.95
CA LYS A 33 2.53 -11.34 14.84
C LYS A 33 2.10 -9.96 14.43
N LYS A 34 2.23 -9.65 13.13
CA LYS A 34 1.69 -8.41 12.59
C LYS A 34 0.24 -8.27 13.02
N PRO A 35 -0.19 -7.12 13.56
CA PRO A 35 -1.57 -6.94 13.97
C PRO A 35 -2.49 -7.27 12.79
N ARG A 36 -3.54 -8.03 13.05
CA ARG A 36 -4.59 -8.27 12.05
C ARG A 36 -5.35 -6.96 11.89
N TYR A 37 -5.03 -6.21 10.86
CA TYR A 37 -5.86 -5.06 10.49
C TYR A 37 -7.25 -5.56 10.15
N ARG A 38 -8.27 -4.99 10.77
CA ARG A 38 -9.64 -5.16 10.28
C ARG A 38 -9.66 -4.53 8.88
N LYS A 39 -9.98 -5.32 7.86
CA LYS A 39 -10.27 -4.77 6.54
C LYS A 39 -11.45 -3.83 6.72
N GLY A 40 -11.30 -2.58 6.32
CA GLY A 40 -12.41 -1.65 6.26
C GLY A 40 -13.51 -2.19 5.34
N ASP A 41 -14.72 -1.69 5.52
CA ASP A 41 -15.86 -2.09 4.69
C ASP A 41 -15.58 -1.77 3.23
N CYS A 42 -15.68 -2.80 2.39
CA CYS A 42 -15.54 -2.66 0.95
C CYS A 42 -16.92 -2.44 0.34
N TYR A 43 -17.17 -1.23 -0.17
CA TYR A 43 -18.42 -0.93 -0.88
C TYR A 43 -18.43 -1.53 -2.28
N LYS A 44 -17.35 -1.31 -3.07
CA LYS A 44 -17.28 -1.81 -4.45
C LYS A 44 -15.83 -2.09 -4.86
N ARG A 45 -15.63 -3.21 -5.55
CA ARG A 45 -14.37 -3.54 -6.22
C ARG A 45 -14.53 -3.45 -7.72
N PHE A 46 -13.45 -3.07 -8.38
CA PHE A 46 -13.42 -2.95 -9.84
C PHE A 46 -12.43 -3.96 -10.42
N ASN A 47 -12.67 -4.36 -11.67
CA ASN A 47 -11.77 -5.26 -12.38
C ASN A 47 -10.43 -4.57 -12.67
N ASN A 48 -9.37 -5.36 -12.80
CA ASN A 48 -8.09 -4.87 -13.30
C ASN A 48 -8.23 -4.60 -14.81
N LEU A 49 -8.31 -3.33 -15.18
CA LEU A 49 -8.40 -2.90 -16.57
C LEU A 49 -7.02 -2.80 -17.22
N LEU A 50 -5.97 -2.55 -16.44
CA LEU A 50 -4.62 -2.40 -16.96
C LEU A 50 -3.98 -3.74 -17.32
N LYS A 51 -4.25 -4.81 -16.54
CA LYS A 51 -3.68 -6.15 -16.76
C LYS A 51 -2.16 -6.12 -16.96
N GLN A 52 -1.46 -5.28 -16.16
CA GLN A 52 -0.02 -5.03 -16.22
C GLN A 52 0.47 -4.30 -17.50
N ASP A 53 -0.43 -3.83 -18.35
CA ASP A 53 -0.10 -2.89 -19.41
C ASP A 53 -0.11 -1.46 -18.87
N PHE A 54 1.05 -0.98 -18.47
CA PHE A 54 1.27 0.36 -17.94
C PHE A 54 1.69 1.37 -18.99
N THR A 55 1.58 1.01 -20.26
CA THR A 55 1.86 1.91 -21.36
C THR A 55 0.67 2.83 -21.62
N ALA A 56 0.90 4.12 -21.60
CA ALA A 56 -0.07 5.12 -22.04
C ALA A 56 0.47 5.83 -23.28
N ILE A 57 -0.40 6.14 -24.24
CA ILE A 57 0.01 6.77 -25.52
C ILE A 57 -0.12 8.29 -25.49
N LYS A 58 -0.78 8.84 -24.48
CA LYS A 58 -0.95 10.27 -24.28
C LYS A 58 -1.08 10.63 -22.80
N PRO A 59 -0.80 11.88 -22.41
CA PRO A 59 -1.01 12.35 -21.06
C PRO A 59 -2.46 12.18 -20.59
N ASN A 60 -2.63 11.91 -19.31
CA ASN A 60 -3.94 11.80 -18.66
C ASN A 60 -4.83 10.65 -19.18
N GLU A 61 -4.25 9.61 -19.74
CA GLU A 61 -4.97 8.41 -20.17
C GLU A 61 -5.12 7.41 -19.04
N LYS A 62 -3.99 7.10 -18.36
CA LYS A 62 -3.91 6.13 -17.28
C LYS A 62 -3.13 6.74 -16.12
N TRP A 63 -3.76 6.82 -14.97
CA TRP A 63 -3.14 7.26 -13.71
C TRP A 63 -3.01 6.10 -12.75
N CYS A 64 -1.93 6.06 -11.98
CA CYS A 64 -1.77 5.15 -10.85
C CYS A 64 -1.74 5.92 -9.54
N THR A 65 -2.32 5.33 -8.50
CA THR A 65 -2.32 5.87 -7.15
C THR A 65 -2.07 4.78 -6.11
N ASP A 66 -1.42 5.18 -5.03
CA ASP A 66 -1.19 4.31 -3.88
C ASP A 66 -0.88 5.16 -2.64
N PHE A 67 -0.83 4.49 -1.49
CA PHE A 67 -0.42 5.07 -0.22
C PHE A 67 0.92 4.53 0.24
N THR A 68 1.70 5.38 0.90
CA THR A 68 2.89 4.93 1.61
C THR A 68 2.98 5.52 3.01
N TYR A 69 3.81 4.91 3.85
CA TYR A 69 4.13 5.39 5.20
C TYR A 69 5.40 6.23 5.14
N LEU A 70 5.35 7.38 5.78
CA LEU A 70 6.49 8.24 6.04
C LEU A 70 6.82 8.18 7.52
N HIS A 71 8.08 7.93 7.84
CA HIS A 71 8.59 8.00 9.20
C HIS A 71 9.35 9.32 9.35
N LEU A 72 8.86 10.18 10.21
CA LEU A 72 9.50 11.46 10.47
C LEU A 72 10.63 11.29 11.49
N SER A 73 11.57 12.23 11.51
CA SER A 73 12.72 12.23 12.43
C SER A 73 12.33 12.29 13.91
N ASP A 74 11.16 12.82 14.22
CA ASP A 74 10.55 12.85 15.56
C ASP A 74 9.87 11.51 15.96
N GLY A 75 9.98 10.48 15.12
CA GLY A 75 9.33 9.18 15.31
C GLY A 75 7.84 9.15 14.93
N ALA A 76 7.25 10.27 14.54
CA ALA A 76 5.87 10.30 14.11
C ALA A 76 5.68 9.63 12.74
N LYS A 77 4.50 9.01 12.55
CA LYS A 77 4.11 8.44 11.25
C LYS A 77 3.17 9.38 10.53
N ARG A 78 3.38 9.49 9.23
CA ARG A 78 2.46 10.15 8.30
C ARG A 78 2.14 9.19 7.16
N TYR A 79 1.07 9.48 6.48
CA TYR A 79 0.65 8.76 5.29
C TYR A 79 0.75 9.72 4.11
N ASN A 80 1.33 9.24 3.04
CA ASN A 80 1.38 9.95 1.79
C ASN A 80 0.49 9.24 0.79
N CYS A 81 -0.32 9.98 0.06
CA CYS A 81 -1.04 9.52 -1.12
C CYS A 81 -0.46 10.26 -2.32
N SER A 82 -0.08 9.52 -3.35
CA SER A 82 0.44 10.10 -4.60
C SER A 82 -0.31 9.56 -5.80
N ILE A 83 -0.40 10.39 -6.83
CA ILE A 83 -0.95 10.03 -8.14
C ILE A 83 0.09 10.36 -9.19
N ILE A 84 0.41 9.38 -10.03
CA ILE A 84 1.33 9.53 -11.17
C ILE A 84 0.61 9.30 -12.48
N ASP A 85 1.03 10.02 -13.53
CA ASP A 85 0.64 9.70 -14.91
C ASP A 85 1.50 8.55 -15.44
N LEU A 86 0.88 7.56 -16.06
CA LEU A 86 1.63 6.45 -16.66
C LEU A 86 2.30 6.80 -17.99
N TYR A 87 1.93 7.92 -18.60
CA TYR A 87 2.52 8.37 -19.85
C TYR A 87 3.98 8.81 -19.67
N ASP A 88 4.24 9.72 -18.76
CA ASP A 88 5.58 10.30 -18.54
C ASP A 88 6.13 10.09 -17.12
N LYS A 89 5.40 9.36 -16.28
CA LYS A 89 5.71 9.11 -14.86
C LYS A 89 5.73 10.36 -13.98
N SER A 90 5.20 11.46 -14.45
CA SER A 90 5.09 12.68 -13.66
C SER A 90 4.16 12.52 -12.46
N VAL A 91 4.49 13.22 -11.36
CA VAL A 91 3.66 13.27 -10.16
C VAL A 91 2.59 14.35 -10.35
N LEU A 92 1.36 13.94 -10.54
CA LEU A 92 0.23 14.85 -10.74
C LEU A 92 -0.22 15.51 -9.43
N ALA A 93 -0.23 14.73 -8.36
CA ALA A 93 -0.52 15.20 -7.01
C ALA A 93 0.13 14.31 -5.96
N THR A 94 0.48 14.92 -4.84
CA THR A 94 0.93 14.22 -3.63
C THR A 94 0.39 14.97 -2.42
N LEU A 95 -0.11 14.25 -1.43
CA LEU A 95 -0.65 14.84 -0.21
C LEU A 95 -0.31 13.97 1.00
N ASN A 96 0.00 14.64 2.11
CA ASN A 96 0.35 13.99 3.36
C ASN A 96 -0.76 14.16 4.40
N SER A 97 -1.02 13.13 5.20
CA SER A 97 -1.99 13.16 6.31
C SER A 97 -1.51 12.40 7.53
N LYS A 98 -2.14 12.66 8.66
CA LYS A 98 -2.02 11.86 9.88
C LYS A 98 -2.83 10.56 9.82
N ARG A 99 -3.75 10.44 8.87
CA ARG A 99 -4.65 9.30 8.71
C ARG A 99 -4.58 8.77 7.28
N ILE A 100 -4.81 7.48 7.15
CA ILE A 100 -5.00 6.80 5.87
C ILE A 100 -6.49 6.50 5.72
N ASP A 101 -7.18 7.32 4.95
CA ASP A 101 -8.63 7.25 4.76
C ASP A 101 -9.04 7.60 3.32
N ALA A 102 -10.32 7.47 3.04
CA ALA A 102 -10.88 7.81 1.74
C ALA A 102 -10.79 9.30 1.42
N GLU A 103 -10.84 10.14 2.45
CA GLU A 103 -10.76 11.59 2.31
C GLU A 103 -9.42 12.00 1.71
N LEU A 104 -8.31 11.43 2.19
CA LEU A 104 -6.97 11.67 1.65
C LEU A 104 -6.86 11.26 0.18
N ALA A 105 -7.45 10.12 -0.21
CA ALA A 105 -7.47 9.69 -1.59
C ALA A 105 -8.26 10.67 -2.49
N ILE A 106 -9.44 11.09 -2.03
CA ILE A 106 -10.32 12.02 -2.75
C ILE A 106 -9.67 13.39 -2.91
N GLN A 107 -9.10 13.94 -1.84
CA GLN A 107 -8.42 15.24 -1.88
C GLN A 107 -7.21 15.21 -2.83
N THR A 108 -6.41 14.14 -2.78
CA THR A 108 -5.27 13.98 -3.70
C THR A 108 -5.75 13.92 -5.15
N LEU A 109 -6.83 13.17 -5.40
CA LEU A 109 -7.40 13.05 -6.74
C LEU A 109 -8.02 14.37 -7.23
N GLN A 110 -8.69 15.14 -6.35
CA GLN A 110 -9.21 16.45 -6.70
C GLN A 110 -8.07 17.40 -7.10
N ILE A 111 -6.97 17.44 -6.34
CA ILE A 111 -5.80 18.26 -6.69
C ILE A 111 -5.21 17.85 -8.04
N ALA A 112 -5.12 16.56 -8.32
CA ALA A 112 -4.62 16.06 -9.60
C ALA A 112 -5.50 16.54 -10.76
N LEU A 113 -6.82 16.47 -10.61
CA LEU A 113 -7.79 16.92 -11.63
C LEU A 113 -7.76 18.42 -11.85
N ASP A 114 -7.62 19.21 -10.77
CA ASP A 114 -7.59 20.67 -10.85
C ASP A 114 -6.32 21.18 -11.57
N ARG A 115 -5.20 20.50 -11.34
CA ARG A 115 -3.93 20.83 -11.99
C ARG A 115 -3.82 20.34 -13.43
N ASN A 116 -4.54 19.27 -13.74
CA ASN A 116 -4.49 18.62 -15.05
C ASN A 116 -5.91 18.51 -15.64
N PRO A 117 -6.43 19.57 -16.25
CA PRO A 117 -7.75 19.55 -16.88
C PRO A 117 -7.81 18.48 -17.95
N VAL A 118 -8.60 17.43 -17.72
CA VAL A 118 -8.68 16.29 -18.63
C VAL A 118 -9.88 16.40 -19.55
N LYS A 119 -9.63 16.34 -20.84
CA LYS A 119 -10.67 16.20 -21.86
C LYS A 119 -10.81 14.71 -22.20
N GLY A 120 -11.64 13.98 -21.47
CA GLY A 120 -11.88 12.56 -21.76
C GLY A 120 -12.00 11.67 -20.53
N LYS A 121 -11.95 10.35 -20.75
CA LYS A 121 -12.06 9.34 -19.68
C LYS A 121 -10.68 8.93 -19.20
N ILE A 122 -10.41 9.13 -17.91
CA ILE A 122 -9.21 8.65 -17.23
C ILE A 122 -9.47 7.25 -16.70
N ILE A 123 -8.45 6.39 -16.75
CA ILE A 123 -8.40 5.17 -15.95
C ILE A 123 -7.55 5.48 -14.72
N LEU A 124 -8.15 5.40 -13.52
CA LEU A 124 -7.42 5.49 -12.25
C LEU A 124 -7.22 4.09 -11.70
N HIS A 125 -5.98 3.65 -11.62
CA HIS A 125 -5.59 2.35 -11.09
C HIS A 125 -5.07 2.46 -9.66
N SER A 126 -5.55 1.58 -8.78
CA SER A 126 -5.14 1.48 -7.38
C SER A 126 -5.07 0.03 -6.92
N ASP A 127 -4.62 -0.18 -5.69
CA ASP A 127 -4.87 -1.43 -4.98
C ASP A 127 -6.35 -1.57 -4.56
N GLN A 128 -6.68 -2.68 -3.86
CA GLN A 128 -8.01 -2.91 -3.28
C GLN A 128 -8.14 -2.37 -1.85
N GLY A 129 -7.40 -1.34 -1.49
CA GLY A 129 -7.50 -0.71 -0.17
C GLY A 129 -8.91 -0.18 0.11
N SER A 130 -9.31 -0.20 1.39
CA SER A 130 -10.62 0.32 1.81
C SER A 130 -10.83 1.79 1.45
N GLN A 131 -9.76 2.55 1.32
CA GLN A 131 -9.76 3.95 0.92
C GLN A 131 -10.32 4.13 -0.50
N TYR A 132 -9.91 3.25 -1.42
CA TYR A 132 -10.33 3.29 -2.83
C TYR A 132 -11.64 2.54 -3.08
N THR A 133 -11.96 1.52 -2.25
CA THR A 133 -13.18 0.71 -2.37
C THR A 133 -14.34 1.27 -1.55
N SER A 134 -14.15 2.38 -0.84
CA SER A 134 -15.18 3.06 -0.07
C SER A 134 -16.27 3.64 -0.96
N ARG A 135 -17.46 3.84 -0.39
CA ARG A 135 -18.58 4.49 -1.10
C ARG A 135 -18.20 5.90 -1.56
N ALA A 136 -17.60 6.70 -0.67
CA ALA A 136 -17.21 8.07 -0.97
C ALA A 136 -16.25 8.16 -2.17
N SER A 137 -15.15 7.35 -2.18
CA SER A 137 -14.21 7.34 -3.30
C SER A 137 -14.86 6.86 -4.59
N THR A 138 -15.72 5.84 -4.52
CA THR A 138 -16.40 5.29 -5.69
C THR A 138 -17.37 6.30 -6.30
N GLU A 139 -18.20 6.96 -5.48
CA GLU A 139 -19.14 7.99 -5.94
C GLU A 139 -18.41 9.21 -6.48
N PHE A 140 -17.30 9.63 -5.84
CA PHE A 140 -16.47 10.73 -6.33
C PHE A 140 -15.90 10.43 -7.73
N CYS A 141 -15.28 9.27 -7.92
CA CYS A 141 -14.76 8.86 -9.22
C CYS A 141 -15.85 8.80 -10.30
N ALA A 142 -17.01 8.23 -9.96
CA ALA A 142 -18.15 8.15 -10.88
C ALA A 142 -18.65 9.55 -11.28
N GLY A 143 -18.78 10.48 -10.32
CA GLY A 143 -19.19 11.86 -10.57
C GLY A 143 -18.23 12.65 -11.46
N LYS A 144 -16.94 12.29 -11.46
CA LYS A 144 -15.90 12.86 -12.33
C LYS A 144 -15.72 12.11 -13.67
N GLY A 145 -16.49 11.06 -13.93
CA GLY A 145 -16.36 10.25 -15.14
C GLY A 145 -15.10 9.39 -15.20
N ILE A 146 -14.44 9.15 -14.05
CA ILE A 146 -13.21 8.36 -13.92
C ILE A 146 -13.55 6.88 -13.90
N ARG A 147 -12.86 6.10 -14.72
CA ARG A 147 -12.94 4.64 -14.72
C ARG A 147 -11.97 4.05 -13.70
N GLN A 148 -12.50 3.49 -12.62
CA GLN A 148 -11.65 2.83 -11.64
C GLN A 148 -11.19 1.45 -12.13
N SER A 149 -9.92 1.16 -11.88
CA SER A 149 -9.24 -0.11 -12.12
C SER A 149 -8.51 -0.51 -10.85
N MET A 150 -8.52 -1.79 -10.50
CA MET A 150 -7.89 -2.27 -9.26
C MET A 150 -7.02 -3.47 -9.50
N SER A 151 -5.87 -3.50 -8.84
CA SER A 151 -4.99 -4.67 -8.78
C SER A 151 -5.73 -5.88 -8.25
N LYS A 152 -5.37 -7.08 -8.70
CA LYS A 152 -5.87 -8.31 -8.08
C LYS A 152 -5.29 -8.48 -6.67
N ALA A 153 -6.09 -9.00 -5.76
CA ALA A 153 -5.62 -9.32 -4.42
C ALA A 153 -4.46 -10.32 -4.45
N GLY A 154 -3.34 -9.98 -3.81
CA GLY A 154 -2.15 -10.82 -3.78
C GLY A 154 -1.26 -10.75 -5.03
N CYS A 155 -1.52 -9.82 -5.95
CA CYS A 155 -0.71 -9.59 -7.16
C CYS A 155 0.01 -8.24 -7.06
N PRO A 156 1.18 -8.14 -6.39
CA PRO A 156 1.90 -6.88 -6.25
C PRO A 156 2.28 -6.28 -7.61
N TYR A 157 2.67 -7.10 -8.57
CA TYR A 157 3.03 -6.65 -9.92
C TYR A 157 1.95 -5.84 -10.64
N ASP A 158 0.69 -5.94 -10.20
CA ASP A 158 -0.41 -5.17 -10.77
C ASP A 158 -0.33 -3.67 -10.44
N ASN A 159 0.47 -3.27 -9.43
CA ASN A 159 0.71 -1.86 -9.07
C ASN A 159 2.22 -1.51 -9.06
N SER A 160 3.01 -2.21 -9.85
CA SER A 160 4.47 -2.02 -9.93
C SER A 160 4.93 -0.58 -10.23
N PRO A 161 4.20 0.26 -10.98
CA PRO A 161 4.61 1.66 -11.17
C PRO A 161 4.64 2.45 -9.87
N MET A 162 3.68 2.24 -8.97
CA MET A 162 3.64 2.92 -7.67
C MET A 162 4.69 2.35 -6.70
N GLU A 163 4.94 1.03 -6.74
CA GLU A 163 6.01 0.41 -5.95
C GLU A 163 7.38 0.98 -6.35
N SER A 164 7.65 1.09 -7.65
CA SER A 164 8.88 1.70 -8.18
C SER A 164 8.99 3.17 -7.78
N PHE A 165 7.93 3.94 -7.97
CA PHE A 165 7.88 5.34 -7.59
C PHE A 165 8.19 5.54 -6.10
N TYR A 166 7.52 4.82 -5.22
CA TYR A 166 7.76 4.95 -3.78
C TYR A 166 9.12 4.38 -3.34
N GLY A 167 9.66 3.40 -4.05
CA GLY A 167 11.03 2.93 -3.85
C GLY A 167 12.03 4.06 -4.03
N THR A 168 11.98 4.75 -5.17
CA THR A 168 12.81 5.91 -5.48
C THR A 168 12.54 7.08 -4.53
N PHE A 169 11.28 7.42 -4.32
CA PHE A 169 10.89 8.52 -3.43
C PHE A 169 11.47 8.37 -2.02
N LYS A 170 11.41 7.16 -1.44
CA LYS A 170 11.97 6.91 -0.11
C LYS A 170 13.49 6.92 -0.06
N SER A 171 14.15 6.47 -1.11
CA SER A 171 15.60 6.43 -1.16
C SER A 171 16.26 7.81 -1.37
N GLU A 172 15.54 8.73 -2.01
CA GLU A 172 16.09 10.05 -2.38
C GLU A 172 15.63 11.19 -1.47
N PHE A 173 14.46 11.05 -0.82
CA PHE A 173 13.83 12.17 -0.10
C PHE A 173 13.55 11.89 1.38
N ILE A 174 13.83 10.69 1.88
CA ILE A 174 13.61 10.30 3.28
C ILE A 174 14.83 9.56 3.82
#